data_cd4879a201e508506be0afb90bc574c2
#
_entry.id   cd4879a201e508506be0afb90bc574c2
#
_cell.length_a   1.000
_cell.length_b   1.000
_cell.length_c   1.000
_cell.angle_alpha   90.00
_cell.angle_beta   90.00
_cell.angle_gamma   90.00
#
_symmetry.space_group_name_H-M   'P 1'
#
loop_
_entity.id
_entity.type
_entity.pdbx_description
1 polymer ?
#
loop_
_entity_poly.entity_id
_entity_poly.type
_entity_poly.pdbx_seq_one_letter_code
_entity_poly.pdbx_strand_id
1 'polypeptide(L)'
;MTAFNAMRVRHEYTQTNDAPPEKVFPLLCPVREADWVPDWKYRLIYSSSGVAEDGCVFTTPNDAGTETIWMVTHYDPEAYTIAYAWVEPGTIATQLRISLAPAPGGKTNAKIRYLYTGLSPAGNAALERYTPEWFQKKMQAWEAAIHHYLRKGQLIPADAWE
;
A
#
# COMPACT_ATOMS: atom_id res chain seq x y z
N MET A 1 34.96 -6.63 -12.27
CA MET A 1 33.59 -6.11 -12.07
C MET A 1 32.75 -7.16 -11.35
N THR A 2 32.31 -6.87 -10.14
CA THR A 2 31.33 -7.71 -9.45
C THR A 2 29.94 -7.43 -10.03
N ALA A 3 29.24 -8.49 -10.39
CA ALA A 3 27.84 -8.35 -10.84
C ALA A 3 26.98 -7.80 -9.69
N PHE A 4 26.06 -6.89 -10.01
CA PHE A 4 25.08 -6.41 -9.06
C PHE A 4 24.15 -7.55 -8.62
N ASN A 5 24.00 -7.73 -7.32
CA ASN A 5 23.04 -8.66 -6.72
C ASN A 5 21.96 -7.88 -5.98
N ALA A 6 20.73 -8.00 -6.46
CA ALA A 6 19.60 -7.36 -5.84
C ALA A 6 19.29 -7.97 -4.45
N MET A 7 19.17 -7.13 -3.45
CA MET A 7 18.61 -7.50 -2.15
C MET A 7 17.08 -7.62 -2.28
N ARG A 8 16.49 -8.58 -1.60
CA ARG A 8 15.04 -8.74 -1.51
C ARG A 8 14.60 -8.82 -0.06
N VAL A 9 13.50 -8.16 0.25
CA VAL A 9 12.90 -8.18 1.58
C VAL A 9 11.41 -8.51 1.43
N ARG A 10 10.94 -9.47 2.22
CA ARG A 10 9.52 -9.87 2.28
C ARG A 10 8.95 -9.53 3.64
N HIS A 11 7.76 -8.97 3.65
CA HIS A 11 7.01 -8.74 4.88
C HIS A 11 5.54 -9.10 4.66
N GLU A 12 4.92 -9.55 5.73
CA GLU A 12 3.49 -9.89 5.76
C GLU A 12 2.87 -9.36 7.04
N TYR A 13 1.65 -8.85 6.94
CA TYR A 13 0.88 -8.35 8.05
C TYR A 13 -0.58 -8.70 7.86
N THR A 14 -1.26 -9.10 8.93
CA THR A 14 -2.72 -9.26 8.93
C THR A 14 -3.32 -8.21 9.84
N GLN A 15 -4.12 -7.31 9.27
CA GLN A 15 -4.90 -6.36 10.05
C GLN A 15 -6.35 -6.81 10.15
N THR A 16 -7.01 -6.41 11.23
CA THR A 16 -8.45 -6.60 11.40
C THR A 16 -9.14 -5.24 11.32
N ASN A 17 -10.08 -5.11 10.40
CA ASN A 17 -10.85 -3.89 10.22
C ASN A 17 -12.26 -4.07 10.78
N ASP A 18 -12.78 -3.04 11.42
CA ASP A 18 -14.06 -3.07 12.13
C ASP A 18 -15.23 -2.74 11.21
N ALA A 19 -15.26 -3.38 10.05
CA ALA A 19 -16.31 -3.28 9.03
C ALA A 19 -16.22 -4.50 8.10
N PRO A 20 -17.31 -4.86 7.40
CA PRO A 20 -17.30 -5.98 6.47
C PRO A 20 -16.48 -5.67 5.21
N PRO A 21 -16.02 -6.72 4.47
CA PRO A 21 -15.14 -6.54 3.29
C PRO A 21 -15.70 -5.60 2.22
N GLU A 22 -16.99 -5.59 2.00
CA GLU A 22 -17.63 -4.70 1.01
C GLU A 22 -17.51 -3.22 1.35
N LYS A 23 -17.24 -2.87 2.61
CA LYS A 23 -16.96 -1.50 3.05
C LYS A 23 -15.48 -1.18 3.11
N VAL A 24 -14.64 -2.17 3.38
CA VAL A 24 -13.19 -1.99 3.50
C VAL A 24 -12.51 -1.98 2.13
N PHE A 25 -12.88 -2.89 1.25
CA PHE A 25 -12.21 -3.08 -0.04
C PHE A 25 -12.18 -1.81 -0.90
N PRO A 26 -13.28 -1.04 -1.05
CA PRO A 26 -13.23 0.20 -1.84
C PRO A 26 -12.22 1.24 -1.33
N LEU A 27 -11.87 1.20 -0.05
CA LEU A 27 -10.93 2.14 0.55
C LEU A 27 -9.47 1.88 0.15
N LEU A 28 -9.18 0.71 -0.45
CA LEU A 28 -7.84 0.34 -0.93
C LEU A 28 -7.54 0.90 -2.32
N CYS A 29 -8.36 1.80 -2.81
CA CYS A 29 -8.20 2.49 -4.08
C CYS A 29 -7.35 3.76 -3.88
N PRO A 30 -6.38 4.07 -4.75
CA PRO A 30 -5.55 5.28 -4.60
C PRO A 30 -6.36 6.57 -4.53
N VAL A 31 -7.49 6.64 -5.25
CA VAL A 31 -8.40 7.79 -5.18
C VAL A 31 -9.07 7.90 -3.80
N ARG A 32 -9.48 6.77 -3.23
CA ARG A 32 -10.12 6.71 -1.92
C ARG A 32 -9.12 6.83 -0.75
N GLU A 33 -7.86 6.50 -0.97
CA GLU A 33 -6.82 6.68 0.07
C GLU A 33 -6.68 8.15 0.48
N ALA A 34 -6.99 9.07 -0.39
CA ALA A 34 -7.04 10.50 -0.05
C ALA A 34 -8.05 10.83 1.07
N ASP A 35 -9.06 9.98 1.26
CA ASP A 35 -10.09 10.18 2.29
C ASP A 35 -9.60 9.77 3.68
N TRP A 36 -8.60 8.88 3.79
CA TRP A 36 -8.21 8.32 5.07
C TRP A 36 -6.71 8.25 5.34
N VAL A 37 -5.85 8.37 4.32
CA VAL A 37 -4.39 8.43 4.49
C VAL A 37 -3.95 9.89 4.57
N PRO A 38 -3.38 10.35 5.70
CA PRO A 38 -2.88 11.71 5.82
C PRO A 38 -1.80 12.02 4.78
N ASP A 39 -1.84 13.24 4.25
CA ASP A 39 -0.88 13.75 3.26
C ASP A 39 -0.76 12.91 1.98
N TRP A 40 -1.74 12.06 1.72
CA TRP A 40 -1.77 11.26 0.48
C TRP A 40 -1.91 12.17 -0.74
N LYS A 41 -0.90 12.14 -1.59
CA LYS A 41 -0.86 12.87 -2.85
C LYS A 41 -0.63 11.88 -3.98
N TYR A 42 -1.45 11.95 -4.99
CA TYR A 42 -1.33 11.07 -6.16
C TYR A 42 -1.71 11.84 -7.43
N ARG A 43 -1.24 11.34 -8.55
CA ARG A 43 -1.64 11.80 -9.87
C ARG A 43 -2.10 10.58 -10.68
N LEU A 44 -3.39 10.56 -11.02
CA LEU A 44 -3.95 9.48 -11.83
C LEU A 44 -3.50 9.66 -13.28
N ILE A 45 -2.76 8.69 -13.81
CA ILE A 45 -2.27 8.72 -15.19
C ILE A 45 -3.28 8.09 -16.13
N TYR A 46 -3.76 6.88 -15.76
CA TYR A 46 -4.75 6.15 -16.54
C TYR A 46 -5.67 5.33 -15.67
N SER A 47 -6.95 5.51 -15.87
CA SER A 47 -8.01 4.66 -15.36
C SER A 47 -9.26 4.89 -16.21
N SER A 48 -9.87 3.84 -16.75
CA SER A 48 -11.12 3.94 -17.52
C SER A 48 -12.30 4.34 -16.64
N SER A 49 -12.35 3.83 -15.41
CA SER A 49 -13.42 4.09 -14.44
C SER A 49 -13.21 5.33 -13.57
N GLY A 50 -11.98 5.89 -13.56
CA GLY A 50 -11.60 6.96 -12.65
C GLY A 50 -11.24 6.50 -11.24
N VAL A 51 -11.24 5.20 -10.99
CA VAL A 51 -10.88 4.56 -9.72
C VAL A 51 -9.96 3.35 -9.99
N ALA A 52 -9.64 2.57 -8.95
CA ALA A 52 -8.82 1.37 -9.11
C ALA A 52 -9.48 0.36 -10.05
N GLU A 53 -8.69 -0.18 -10.93
CA GLU A 53 -9.04 -1.22 -11.91
C GLU A 53 -7.77 -1.90 -12.39
N ASP A 54 -7.88 -3.07 -13.01
CA ASP A 54 -6.74 -3.71 -13.66
C ASP A 54 -6.08 -2.77 -14.67
N GLY A 55 -4.75 -2.62 -14.57
CA GLY A 55 -3.98 -1.74 -15.44
C GLY A 55 -4.04 -0.26 -15.11
N CYS A 56 -4.72 0.14 -14.05
CA CYS A 56 -4.69 1.52 -13.56
C CYS A 56 -3.25 1.93 -13.26
N VAL A 57 -2.85 3.10 -13.73
CA VAL A 57 -1.51 3.68 -13.50
C VAL A 57 -1.65 5.03 -12.83
N PHE A 58 -0.90 5.24 -11.77
CA PHE A 58 -0.82 6.51 -11.06
C PHE A 58 0.59 6.74 -10.53
N THR A 59 0.88 7.96 -10.13
CA THR A 59 2.17 8.33 -9.54
C THR A 59 1.97 9.00 -8.20
N THR A 60 2.97 8.88 -7.35
CA THR A 60 3.06 9.62 -6.09
C THR A 60 4.42 10.31 -6.01
N PRO A 61 4.51 11.49 -5.36
CA PRO A 61 5.80 12.12 -5.13
C PRO A 61 6.63 11.26 -4.17
N ASN A 62 7.95 11.29 -4.32
CA ASN A 62 8.89 10.64 -3.43
C ASN A 62 9.94 11.60 -2.89
N ASP A 63 10.70 11.16 -1.88
CA ASP A 63 11.69 11.99 -1.18
C ASP A 63 12.87 12.38 -2.07
N ALA A 64 13.10 11.65 -3.18
CA ALA A 64 14.16 11.97 -4.13
C ALA A 64 13.82 13.12 -5.10
N GLY A 65 12.62 13.70 -4.98
CA GLY A 65 12.15 14.76 -5.88
C GLY A 65 11.68 14.24 -7.23
N THR A 66 11.51 12.93 -7.37
CA THR A 66 10.97 12.26 -8.56
C THR A 66 9.57 11.69 -8.23
N GLU A 67 9.03 10.89 -9.11
CA GLU A 67 7.76 10.21 -8.89
C GLU A 67 7.95 8.71 -8.76
N THR A 68 7.25 8.11 -7.81
CA THR A 68 7.04 6.67 -7.74
C THR A 68 5.93 6.30 -8.70
N ILE A 69 6.18 5.31 -9.56
CA ILE A 69 5.24 4.87 -10.59
C ILE A 69 4.52 3.63 -10.09
N TRP A 70 3.19 3.69 -10.05
CA TRP A 70 2.32 2.62 -9.53
C TRP A 70 1.47 2.05 -10.64
N MET A 71 1.28 0.73 -10.59
CA MET A 71 0.36 0.02 -11.46
C MET A 71 -0.48 -0.96 -10.64
N VAL A 72 -1.78 -0.98 -10.87
CA VAL A 72 -2.65 -2.06 -10.37
C VAL A 72 -2.48 -3.26 -11.29
N THR A 73 -1.94 -4.35 -10.76
CA THR A 73 -1.63 -5.55 -11.55
C THR A 73 -2.69 -6.64 -11.41
N HIS A 74 -3.57 -6.51 -10.44
CA HIS A 74 -4.70 -7.41 -10.24
C HIS A 74 -5.80 -6.65 -9.47
N TYR A 75 -7.03 -6.79 -9.91
CA TYR A 75 -8.19 -6.19 -9.23
C TYR A 75 -9.40 -7.10 -9.38
N ASP A 76 -9.84 -7.70 -8.28
CA ASP A 76 -11.04 -8.55 -8.24
C ASP A 76 -11.92 -8.12 -7.06
N PRO A 77 -12.93 -7.26 -7.31
CA PRO A 77 -13.80 -6.77 -6.25
C PRO A 77 -14.77 -7.83 -5.72
N GLU A 78 -15.02 -8.90 -6.46
CA GLU A 78 -15.88 -9.99 -5.99
C GLU A 78 -15.14 -10.89 -4.99
N ALA A 79 -13.85 -11.14 -5.24
CA ALA A 79 -13.00 -11.91 -4.34
C ALA A 79 -12.30 -11.04 -3.29
N TYR A 80 -12.45 -9.71 -3.34
CA TYR A 80 -11.78 -8.74 -2.46
C TYR A 80 -10.26 -8.87 -2.48
N THR A 81 -9.69 -8.98 -3.67
CA THR A 81 -8.25 -9.06 -3.86
C THR A 81 -7.77 -7.94 -4.78
N ILE A 82 -6.66 -7.32 -4.40
CA ILE A 82 -5.99 -6.29 -5.19
C ILE A 82 -4.48 -6.48 -5.09
N ALA A 83 -3.77 -6.23 -6.18
CA ALA A 83 -2.32 -6.24 -6.21
C ALA A 83 -1.80 -5.01 -6.93
N TYR A 84 -0.68 -4.51 -6.44
CA TYR A 84 0.05 -3.38 -6.99
C TYR A 84 1.49 -3.77 -7.29
N ALA A 85 2.05 -3.13 -8.28
CA ALA A 85 3.49 -3.01 -8.43
C ALA A 85 3.85 -1.53 -8.50
N TRP A 86 4.94 -1.13 -7.86
CA TRP A 86 5.45 0.23 -8.02
C TRP A 86 6.96 0.26 -8.09
N VAL A 87 7.46 1.28 -8.72
CA VAL A 87 8.89 1.49 -8.93
C VAL A 87 9.27 2.89 -8.50
N GLU A 88 10.23 2.97 -7.61
CA GLU A 88 11.03 4.17 -7.38
C GLU A 88 12.25 4.07 -8.29
N PRO A 89 12.28 4.83 -9.40
CA PRO A 89 13.28 4.62 -10.44
C PRO A 89 14.72 4.63 -9.89
N GLY A 90 15.48 3.60 -10.27
CA GLY A 90 16.87 3.45 -9.84
C GLY A 90 17.07 2.99 -8.41
N THR A 91 16.02 2.81 -7.62
CA THR A 91 16.14 2.50 -6.20
C THR A 91 15.46 1.19 -5.81
N ILE A 92 14.14 1.11 -5.85
CA ILE A 92 13.38 -0.04 -5.34
C ILE A 92 12.19 -0.34 -6.27
N ALA A 93 11.95 -1.62 -6.53
CA ALA A 93 10.70 -2.11 -7.08
C ALA A 93 9.96 -2.89 -5.99
N THR A 94 8.66 -2.67 -5.88
CA THR A 94 7.81 -3.28 -4.85
C THR A 94 6.60 -3.95 -5.46
N GLN A 95 6.26 -5.12 -4.92
CA GLN A 95 4.98 -5.79 -5.16
C GLN A 95 4.18 -5.80 -3.87
N LEU A 96 2.90 -5.48 -3.96
CA LEU A 96 1.96 -5.51 -2.85
C LEU A 96 0.76 -6.35 -3.25
N ARG A 97 0.36 -7.28 -2.37
CA ARG A 97 -0.90 -8.03 -2.49
C ARG A 97 -1.72 -7.85 -1.24
N ILE A 98 -3.00 -7.57 -1.41
CA ILE A 98 -3.96 -7.45 -0.32
C ILE A 98 -5.14 -8.36 -0.63
N SER A 99 -5.49 -9.21 0.35
CA SER A 99 -6.66 -10.10 0.26
C SER A 99 -7.51 -9.89 1.50
N LEU A 100 -8.80 -9.63 1.31
CA LEU A 100 -9.74 -9.48 2.41
C LEU A 100 -10.60 -10.73 2.56
N ALA A 101 -10.88 -11.08 3.81
CA ALA A 101 -11.80 -12.16 4.16
C ALA A 101 -12.72 -11.70 5.30
N PRO A 102 -13.99 -12.12 5.31
CA PRO A 102 -14.87 -11.87 6.45
C PRO A 102 -14.29 -12.45 7.74
N ALA A 103 -14.43 -11.70 8.83
CA ALA A 103 -14.06 -12.13 10.17
C ALA A 103 -15.28 -12.09 11.09
N PRO A 104 -15.27 -12.83 12.23
CA PRO A 104 -16.40 -12.82 13.17
C PRO A 104 -16.78 -11.42 13.64
N GLY A 105 -18.07 -11.17 13.83
CA GLY A 105 -18.56 -9.88 14.32
C GLY A 105 -18.70 -8.80 13.24
N GLY A 106 -18.85 -9.17 11.97
CA GLY A 106 -18.98 -8.20 10.87
C GLY A 106 -17.68 -7.45 10.55
N LYS A 107 -16.55 -8.06 10.87
CA LYS A 107 -15.21 -7.53 10.66
C LYS A 107 -14.56 -8.09 9.40
N THR A 108 -13.38 -7.59 9.07
CA THR A 108 -12.58 -8.02 7.95
C THR A 108 -11.16 -8.32 8.42
N ASN A 109 -10.61 -9.47 8.00
CA ASN A 109 -9.18 -9.72 8.06
C ASN A 109 -8.56 -9.38 6.72
N ALA A 110 -7.58 -8.47 6.73
CA ALA A 110 -6.84 -8.07 5.55
C ALA A 110 -5.42 -8.63 5.63
N LYS A 111 -5.10 -9.53 4.71
CA LYS A 111 -3.76 -10.10 4.58
C LYS A 111 -2.96 -9.25 3.60
N ILE A 112 -1.88 -8.67 4.07
CA ILE A 112 -1.06 -7.71 3.33
C ILE A 112 0.33 -8.29 3.16
N ARG A 113 0.79 -8.43 1.92
CA ARG A 113 2.10 -9.00 1.58
C ARG A 113 2.89 -8.03 0.73
N TYR A 114 4.12 -7.75 1.15
CA TYR A 114 5.08 -6.91 0.44
C TYR A 114 6.29 -7.72 0.01
N LEU A 115 6.75 -7.46 -1.22
CA LEU A 115 8.04 -7.92 -1.71
C LEU A 115 8.79 -6.72 -2.27
N TYR A 116 9.87 -6.35 -1.61
CA TYR A 116 10.76 -5.26 -2.03
C TYR A 116 11.99 -5.82 -2.72
N THR A 117 12.42 -5.19 -3.81
CA THR A 117 13.64 -5.56 -4.55
C THR A 117 14.47 -4.31 -4.79
N GLY A 118 15.72 -4.32 -4.35
CA GLY A 118 16.67 -3.24 -4.64
C GLY A 118 17.09 -3.27 -6.11
N LEU A 119 17.09 -2.11 -6.77
CA LEU A 119 17.45 -1.96 -8.17
C LEU A 119 18.88 -1.46 -8.37
N SER A 120 19.57 -1.13 -7.28
CA SER A 120 20.89 -0.56 -7.27
C SER A 120 21.56 -0.76 -5.91
N PRO A 121 22.87 -0.50 -5.76
CA PRO A 121 23.50 -0.48 -4.44
C PRO A 121 22.80 0.47 -3.45
N ALA A 122 22.34 1.64 -3.91
CA ALA A 122 21.58 2.57 -3.08
C ALA A 122 20.23 1.98 -2.66
N GLY A 123 19.56 1.27 -3.54
CA GLY A 123 18.31 0.57 -3.22
C GLY A 123 18.51 -0.54 -2.19
N ASN A 124 19.58 -1.34 -2.35
CA ASN A 124 19.94 -2.36 -1.35
C ASN A 124 20.19 -1.72 0.03
N ALA A 125 20.93 -0.62 0.08
CA ALA A 125 21.21 0.10 1.32
C ALA A 125 19.93 0.64 1.97
N ALA A 126 18.98 1.13 1.18
CA ALA A 126 17.67 1.56 1.69
C ALA A 126 16.90 0.38 2.31
N LEU A 127 16.94 -0.80 1.68
CA LEU A 127 16.22 -1.98 2.16
C LEU A 127 16.77 -2.53 3.48
N GLU A 128 18.02 -2.23 3.85
CA GLU A 128 18.56 -2.61 5.16
C GLU A 128 17.77 -1.99 6.32
N ARG A 129 17.09 -0.87 6.07
CA ARG A 129 16.23 -0.20 7.06
C ARG A 129 14.81 -0.72 7.09
N TYR A 130 14.40 -1.57 6.14
CA TYR A 130 13.07 -2.16 6.08
C TYR A 130 12.99 -3.41 6.98
N THR A 131 13.28 -3.22 8.26
CA THR A 131 13.28 -4.28 9.27
C THR A 131 11.84 -4.73 9.58
N PRO A 132 11.65 -5.92 10.21
CA PRO A 132 10.32 -6.33 10.67
C PRO A 132 9.64 -5.30 11.57
N GLU A 133 10.39 -4.64 12.45
CA GLU A 133 9.89 -3.62 13.37
C GLU A 133 9.42 -2.37 12.62
N TRP A 134 10.20 -1.92 11.64
CA TRP A 134 9.82 -0.80 10.76
C TRP A 134 8.52 -1.12 10.02
N PHE A 135 8.42 -2.30 9.46
CA PHE A 135 7.24 -2.74 8.70
C PHE A 135 6.00 -2.83 9.59
N GLN A 136 6.14 -3.43 10.77
CA GLN A 136 5.04 -3.55 11.72
C GLN A 136 4.51 -2.18 12.15
N LYS A 137 5.41 -1.25 12.46
CA LYS A 137 5.02 0.13 12.83
C LYS A 137 4.27 0.83 11.71
N LYS A 138 4.73 0.68 10.46
CA LYS A 138 4.07 1.22 9.28
C LYS A 138 2.67 0.65 9.11
N MET A 139 2.51 -0.67 9.26
CA MET A 139 1.20 -1.32 9.11
C MET A 139 0.24 -0.95 10.24
N GLN A 140 0.73 -0.81 11.46
CA GLN A 140 -0.09 -0.36 12.59
C GLN A 140 -0.60 1.07 12.40
N ALA A 141 0.22 1.95 11.85
CA ALA A 141 -0.22 3.31 11.50
C ALA A 141 -1.33 3.30 10.45
N TRP A 142 -1.17 2.48 9.43
CA TRP A 142 -2.17 2.29 8.38
C TRP A 142 -3.49 1.73 8.93
N GLU A 143 -3.42 0.72 9.78
CA GLU A 143 -4.57 0.13 10.46
C GLU A 143 -5.30 1.17 11.32
N ALA A 144 -4.56 1.98 12.08
CA ALA A 144 -5.14 3.05 12.88
C ALA A 144 -5.86 4.10 12.02
N ALA A 145 -5.27 4.47 10.89
CA ALA A 145 -5.84 5.47 9.98
C ALA A 145 -7.16 4.99 9.36
N ILE A 146 -7.20 3.77 8.85
CA ILE A 146 -8.42 3.21 8.25
C ILE A 146 -9.50 2.99 9.31
N HIS A 147 -9.14 2.58 10.52
CA HIS A 147 -10.09 2.44 11.64
C HIS A 147 -10.71 3.79 12.02
N HIS A 148 -9.90 4.83 12.09
CA HIS A 148 -10.41 6.17 12.39
C HIS A 148 -11.42 6.61 11.34
N TYR A 149 -11.10 6.42 10.05
CA TYR A 149 -12.01 6.76 8.96
C TYR A 149 -13.31 5.94 9.01
N LEU A 150 -13.24 4.64 9.26
CA LEU A 150 -14.42 3.78 9.36
C LEU A 150 -15.37 4.19 10.49
N ARG A 151 -14.83 4.76 11.58
CA ARG A 151 -15.63 5.21 12.72
C ARG A 151 -16.14 6.64 12.59
N LYS A 152 -15.33 7.53 12.04
CA LYS A 152 -15.56 8.98 12.07
C LYS A 152 -15.87 9.58 10.70
N GLY A 153 -15.57 8.88 9.60
CA GLY A 153 -15.67 9.42 8.25
C GLY A 153 -14.69 10.55 7.96
N GLN A 154 -13.58 10.62 8.68
CA GLN A 154 -12.61 11.71 8.63
C GLN A 154 -11.19 11.15 8.67
N LEU A 155 -10.24 11.95 8.18
CA LEU A 155 -8.81 11.67 8.34
C LEU A 155 -8.43 11.58 9.81
N ILE A 156 -7.52 10.65 10.12
CA ILE A 156 -6.90 10.58 11.45
C ILE A 156 -6.14 11.89 11.72
N PRO A 157 -6.17 12.44 12.96
CA PRO A 157 -5.38 13.62 13.30
C PRO A 157 -3.89 13.41 13.02
N ALA A 158 -3.20 14.47 12.57
CA ALA A 158 -1.79 14.39 12.18
C ALA A 158 -0.88 13.89 13.31
N ASP A 159 -1.16 14.29 14.56
CA ASP A 159 -0.42 13.86 15.74
C ASP A 159 -0.62 12.38 16.11
N ALA A 160 -1.64 11.74 15.58
CA ALA A 160 -1.90 10.31 15.77
C ALA A 160 -1.40 9.44 14.60
N TRP A 161 -0.89 10.08 13.55
CA TRP A 161 -0.37 9.39 12.34
C TRP A 161 1.12 9.03 12.46
N GLU A 162 1.89 9.70 13.30
CA GLU A 162 3.33 9.52 13.47
C GLU A 162 3.73 8.24 14.22
#